data_f1ccde3b687102b7fc1f5ec4380753e1
#
_entry.id   f1ccde3b687102b7fc1f5ec4380753e1
#
_cell.length_a   1.000
_cell.length_b   1.000
_cell.length_c   1.000
_cell.angle_alpha   90.00
_cell.angle_beta   90.00
_cell.angle_gamma   90.00
#
_symmetry.space_group_name_H-M   'P 1'
#
loop_
_entity.id
_entity.type
_entity.pdbx_description
1 polymer ?
#
loop_
_entity_poly.entity_id
_entity_poly.type
_entity_poly.pdbx_seq_one_letter_code
_entity_poly.pdbx_strand_id
1 'polypeptide(L)'
;MRMDDEQESGNVEDRRGMGMPMRAGSAGIGTIILALAASYFFGVDPSAVIGVATQMQGGGQVQEVPAGKPPADDEMARFVSKVLGSTERTWQDQFRQMGRQYEDPKLVLFSGGTPTACGTGQTAMGPFYCPLDHKVYIDLAFYQELKNRFRAPGEFAQAYVIAHEVGHHVQNLLGISEKVQNAQQRARSEGQANALSVRLELQADCLAGVWAAQANEARHILEAGDVEQALTAASAIGDDTLQKQARGRVVPDAFTHGTSEQRVRWFKRGIETGDMRSC
;
A
#
# COMPACT_ATOMS: atom_id res chain seq x y z
N MET A 1 -6.75 -17.45 7.99
CA MET A 1 -7.00 -17.74 6.55
C MET A 1 -6.23 -18.99 6.12
N ARG A 2 -6.70 -19.70 5.10
CA ARG A 2 -5.99 -20.88 4.58
C ARG A 2 -5.09 -20.51 3.41
N MET A 3 -3.78 -20.67 3.60
CA MET A 3 -2.77 -20.41 2.59
C MET A 3 -1.93 -21.65 2.26
N ASP A 4 -2.31 -22.84 2.79
CA ASP A 4 -1.51 -24.05 2.62
C ASP A 4 -1.42 -24.47 1.16
N ASP A 5 -2.53 -24.41 0.43
CA ASP A 5 -2.63 -24.76 -1.00
C ASP A 5 -2.29 -23.60 -1.94
N GLU A 6 -1.97 -22.41 -1.41
CA GLU A 6 -1.60 -21.24 -2.20
C GLU A 6 -0.15 -21.33 -2.66
N GLN A 7 0.05 -21.09 -3.96
CA GLN A 7 1.38 -21.07 -4.56
C GLN A 7 2.11 -19.76 -4.22
N GLU A 8 3.38 -19.87 -3.93
CA GLU A 8 4.24 -18.71 -3.72
C GLU A 8 4.50 -17.97 -5.06
N SER A 9 4.42 -16.65 -5.03
CA SER A 9 4.81 -15.82 -6.16
C SER A 9 6.34 -15.81 -6.31
N GLY A 10 6.81 -15.84 -7.55
CA GLY A 10 8.21 -15.60 -7.89
C GLY A 10 8.61 -14.12 -7.88
N ASN A 11 7.64 -13.22 -7.68
CA ASN A 11 7.79 -11.76 -7.82
C ASN A 11 8.14 -11.05 -6.49
N VAL A 12 8.69 -11.77 -5.50
CA VAL A 12 9.15 -11.17 -4.25
C VAL A 12 10.66 -10.90 -4.32
N GLU A 13 11.02 -9.63 -4.12
CA GLU A 13 12.39 -9.15 -4.00
C GLU A 13 12.71 -8.90 -2.52
N ASP A 14 13.77 -9.49 -2.00
CA ASP A 14 14.23 -9.24 -0.63
C ASP A 14 15.41 -8.27 -0.62
N ARG A 15 15.18 -7.10 -0.04
CA ARG A 15 16.18 -6.05 0.18
C ARG A 15 16.46 -5.81 1.66
N ARG A 16 15.95 -6.67 2.54
CA ARG A 16 16.24 -6.61 3.97
C ARG A 16 17.72 -6.91 4.21
N GLY A 17 18.33 -6.21 5.16
CA GLY A 17 19.78 -6.35 5.44
C GLY A 17 20.70 -5.65 4.44
N MET A 18 20.17 -5.11 3.34
CA MET A 18 20.88 -4.17 2.49
C MET A 18 20.79 -2.79 3.14
N GLY A 19 21.84 -2.40 3.87
CA GLY A 19 21.93 -1.02 4.37
C GLY A 19 21.78 -0.05 3.20
N MET A 20 21.02 1.05 3.38
CA MET A 20 21.05 2.12 2.40
C MET A 20 22.52 2.49 2.16
N PRO A 21 23.01 2.51 0.90
CA PRO A 21 24.35 2.98 0.64
C PRO A 21 24.42 4.43 1.13
N MET A 22 25.01 4.63 2.31
CA MET A 22 25.35 5.97 2.79
C MET A 22 26.40 6.52 1.82
N ARG A 23 25.94 7.18 0.74
CA ARG A 23 26.81 8.12 0.06
C ARG A 23 27.12 9.22 1.08
N ALA A 24 28.35 9.22 1.56
CA ALA A 24 28.94 10.35 2.25
C ALA A 24 29.00 11.54 1.26
N GLY A 25 27.90 12.27 1.16
CA GLY A 25 27.66 13.39 0.27
C GLY A 25 26.39 14.11 0.74
N SER A 26 26.48 14.74 1.91
CA SER A 26 25.81 15.98 2.32
C SER A 26 24.35 16.24 1.88
N ALA A 27 23.41 15.40 2.21
CA ALA A 27 22.07 15.90 2.59
C ALA A 27 21.80 15.30 3.96
N GLY A 28 22.13 16.04 4.98
CA GLY A 28 22.22 15.50 6.34
C GLY A 28 20.88 15.02 6.84
N ILE A 29 20.92 14.06 7.76
CA ILE A 29 19.86 13.69 8.72
C ILE A 29 19.04 14.90 9.16
N GLY A 30 19.62 16.11 9.23
CA GLY A 30 18.95 17.36 9.50
C GLY A 30 17.85 17.77 8.50
N THR A 31 17.96 17.43 7.21
CA THR A 31 16.94 17.80 6.20
C THR A 31 15.71 16.93 6.33
N ILE A 32 15.89 15.65 6.65
CA ILE A 32 14.79 14.72 6.87
C ILE A 32 14.06 15.06 8.19
N ILE A 33 14.81 15.38 9.24
CA ILE A 33 14.25 15.81 10.52
C ILE A 33 13.48 17.13 10.35
N LEU A 34 14.00 18.06 9.56
CA LEU A 34 13.31 19.34 9.26
C LEU A 34 12.03 19.11 8.43
N ALA A 35 12.03 18.18 7.48
CA ALA A 35 10.86 17.85 6.69
C ALA A 35 9.77 17.19 7.54
N LEU A 36 10.14 16.27 8.42
CA LEU A 36 9.22 15.63 9.38
C LEU A 36 8.72 16.62 10.44
N ALA A 37 9.57 17.53 10.91
CA ALA A 37 9.18 18.59 11.83
C ALA A 37 8.25 19.61 11.13
N ALA A 38 8.53 20.01 9.89
CA ALA A 38 7.65 20.88 9.12
C ALA A 38 6.29 20.24 8.86
N SER A 39 6.26 18.96 8.52
CA SER A 39 5.02 18.19 8.41
C SER A 39 4.25 18.13 9.74
N TYR A 40 4.96 17.91 10.83
CA TYR A 40 4.37 17.86 12.16
C TYR A 40 3.81 19.22 12.62
N PHE A 41 4.52 20.32 12.36
CA PHE A 41 4.14 21.68 12.84
C PHE A 41 3.23 22.44 11.88
N PHE A 42 3.36 22.24 10.58
CA PHE A 42 2.66 23.04 9.57
C PHE A 42 1.60 22.25 8.78
N GLY A 43 1.45 20.94 9.05
CA GLY A 43 0.43 20.10 8.39
C GLY A 43 0.69 19.86 6.89
N VAL A 44 1.92 20.10 6.43
CA VAL A 44 2.31 19.88 5.05
C VAL A 44 2.56 18.39 4.85
N ASP A 45 2.08 17.83 3.73
CA ASP A 45 2.30 16.42 3.38
C ASP A 45 3.82 16.12 3.31
N PRO A 46 4.34 15.11 4.05
CA PRO A 46 5.75 14.76 4.00
C PRO A 46 6.26 14.45 2.60
N SER A 47 5.40 13.90 1.74
CA SER A 47 5.75 13.58 0.36
C SER A 47 5.95 14.83 -0.50
N ALA A 48 5.20 15.89 -0.26
CA ALA A 48 5.37 17.17 -0.95
C ALA A 48 6.71 17.84 -0.59
N VAL A 49 7.11 17.77 0.69
CA VAL A 49 8.40 18.35 1.15
C VAL A 49 9.58 17.52 0.63
N ILE A 50 9.45 16.20 0.60
CA ILE A 50 10.47 15.29 0.04
C ILE A 50 10.55 15.48 -1.49
N GLY A 51 9.42 15.63 -2.19
CA GLY A 51 9.37 15.87 -3.63
C GLY A 51 10.10 17.16 -4.04
N VAL A 52 9.94 18.24 -3.30
CA VAL A 52 10.65 19.52 -3.54
C VAL A 52 12.16 19.36 -3.26
N ALA A 53 12.55 18.64 -2.22
CA ALA A 53 13.96 18.41 -1.89
C ALA A 53 14.67 17.52 -2.93
N THR A 54 13.99 16.54 -3.52
CA THR A 54 14.52 15.67 -4.59
C THR A 54 14.56 16.39 -5.94
N GLN A 55 13.65 17.30 -6.22
CA GLN A 55 13.64 18.09 -7.46
C GLN A 55 14.79 19.11 -7.49
N MET A 56 15.27 19.56 -6.34
CA MET A 56 16.46 20.41 -6.23
C MET A 56 17.80 19.67 -6.35
N GLN A 57 17.82 18.35 -6.30
CA GLN A 57 19.04 17.53 -6.37
C GLN A 57 19.23 16.76 -7.68
N GLY A 58 18.79 17.28 -8.81
CA GLY A 58 19.17 16.83 -10.16
C GLY A 58 19.04 15.30 -10.38
N GLY A 59 18.31 14.88 -11.39
CA GLY A 59 18.00 13.50 -11.79
C GLY A 59 19.18 12.51 -11.72
N GLY A 60 19.34 11.87 -10.57
CA GLY A 60 20.21 10.72 -10.43
C GLY A 60 19.44 9.49 -10.89
N GLN A 61 20.01 8.72 -11.82
CA GLN A 61 19.53 7.40 -12.15
C GLN A 61 19.31 6.60 -10.87
N VAL A 62 18.10 6.07 -10.69
CA VAL A 62 17.80 5.14 -9.60
C VAL A 62 18.67 3.90 -9.83
N GLN A 63 19.73 3.74 -9.03
CA GLN A 63 20.61 2.60 -9.11
C GLN A 63 19.81 1.40 -8.61
N GLU A 64 19.50 0.44 -9.48
CA GLU A 64 18.84 -0.80 -9.08
C GLU A 64 19.64 -1.44 -7.94
N VAL A 65 18.98 -1.58 -6.79
CA VAL A 65 19.57 -2.28 -5.65
C VAL A 65 19.51 -3.77 -5.97
N PRO A 66 20.62 -4.53 -5.91
CA PRO A 66 20.58 -5.96 -6.11
C PRO A 66 19.58 -6.58 -5.13
N ALA A 67 18.56 -7.26 -5.63
CA ALA A 67 17.55 -7.90 -4.80
C ALA A 67 17.83 -9.40 -4.73
N GLY A 68 17.74 -9.96 -3.51
CA GLY A 68 17.78 -11.40 -3.27
C GLY A 68 16.38 -12.01 -3.28
N LYS A 69 16.31 -13.33 -3.21
CA LYS A 69 15.09 -14.04 -2.82
C LYS A 69 15.05 -14.15 -1.30
N PRO A 70 13.85 -14.11 -0.68
CA PRO A 70 13.74 -14.38 0.75
C PRO A 70 14.30 -15.77 1.10
N PRO A 71 14.87 -15.96 2.32
CA PRO A 71 15.23 -17.27 2.82
C PRO A 71 14.03 -18.22 2.82
N ALA A 72 14.26 -19.49 2.47
CA ALA A 72 13.19 -20.49 2.36
C ALA A 72 12.52 -20.83 3.71
N ASP A 73 13.19 -20.57 4.81
CA ASP A 73 12.73 -20.77 6.19
C ASP A 73 12.06 -19.52 6.81
N ASP A 74 11.96 -18.43 6.05
CA ASP A 74 11.25 -17.21 6.48
C ASP A 74 9.73 -17.37 6.27
N GLU A 75 9.03 -17.81 7.31
CA GLU A 75 7.60 -18.06 7.27
C GLU A 75 6.78 -16.81 6.89
N MET A 76 7.20 -15.63 7.37
CA MET A 76 6.48 -14.37 7.08
C MET A 76 6.67 -13.97 5.61
N ALA A 77 7.87 -14.07 5.08
CA ALA A 77 8.12 -13.79 3.68
C ALA A 77 7.40 -14.79 2.76
N ARG A 78 7.32 -16.06 3.17
CA ARG A 78 6.53 -17.08 2.47
C ARG A 78 5.04 -16.76 2.49
N PHE A 79 4.50 -16.33 3.63
CA PHE A 79 3.12 -15.89 3.73
C PHE A 79 2.84 -14.72 2.77
N VAL A 80 3.67 -13.68 2.79
CA VAL A 80 3.59 -12.54 1.86
C VAL A 80 3.63 -13.00 0.40
N SER A 81 4.54 -13.92 0.07
CA SER A 81 4.66 -14.48 -1.28
C SER A 81 3.41 -15.23 -1.73
N LYS A 82 2.79 -16.00 -0.84
CA LYS A 82 1.54 -16.72 -1.12
C LYS A 82 0.36 -15.76 -1.31
N VAL A 83 0.26 -14.71 -0.50
CA VAL A 83 -0.78 -13.68 -0.67
C VAL A 83 -0.60 -12.98 -2.01
N LEU A 84 0.63 -12.58 -2.36
CA LEU A 84 0.92 -11.98 -3.66
C LEU A 84 0.52 -12.91 -4.81
N GLY A 85 0.92 -14.18 -4.78
CA GLY A 85 0.53 -15.18 -5.78
C GLY A 85 -0.97 -15.40 -5.87
N SER A 86 -1.70 -15.30 -4.75
CA SER A 86 -3.16 -15.33 -4.72
C SER A 86 -3.76 -14.11 -5.43
N THR A 87 -3.21 -12.90 -5.22
CA THR A 87 -3.66 -11.69 -5.91
C THR A 87 -3.38 -11.75 -7.40
N GLU A 88 -2.18 -12.20 -7.80
CA GLU A 88 -1.78 -12.37 -9.20
C GLU A 88 -2.78 -13.25 -9.97
N ARG A 89 -3.09 -14.44 -9.45
CA ARG A 89 -4.08 -15.33 -10.09
C ARG A 89 -5.45 -14.69 -10.24
N THR A 90 -5.92 -14.03 -9.21
CA THR A 90 -7.22 -13.35 -9.26
C THR A 90 -7.25 -12.27 -10.34
N TRP A 91 -6.23 -11.41 -10.37
CA TRP A 91 -6.21 -10.29 -11.32
C TRP A 91 -5.88 -10.72 -12.75
N GLN A 92 -5.06 -11.75 -12.94
CA GLN A 92 -4.85 -12.37 -14.26
C GLN A 92 -6.18 -12.87 -14.84
N ASP A 93 -7.02 -13.53 -14.03
CA ASP A 93 -8.34 -14.00 -14.47
C ASP A 93 -9.29 -12.84 -14.77
N GLN A 94 -9.34 -11.82 -13.92
CA GLN A 94 -10.18 -10.63 -14.12
C GLN A 94 -9.78 -9.86 -15.39
N PHE A 95 -8.49 -9.63 -15.61
CA PHE A 95 -8.01 -8.94 -16.81
C PHE A 95 -8.25 -9.76 -18.07
N ARG A 96 -8.07 -11.09 -18.02
CA ARG A 96 -8.40 -11.99 -19.13
C ARG A 96 -9.87 -11.91 -19.52
N GLN A 97 -10.78 -11.86 -18.54
CA GLN A 97 -12.23 -11.69 -18.80
C GLN A 97 -12.54 -10.34 -19.46
N MET A 98 -11.74 -9.32 -19.23
CA MET A 98 -11.84 -8.01 -19.91
C MET A 98 -11.15 -7.98 -21.28
N GLY A 99 -10.53 -9.09 -21.74
CA GLY A 99 -9.73 -9.10 -22.95
C GLY A 99 -8.41 -8.31 -22.84
N ARG A 100 -7.88 -8.14 -21.61
CA ARG A 100 -6.63 -7.43 -21.30
C ARG A 100 -5.61 -8.37 -20.69
N GLN A 101 -4.35 -7.99 -20.77
CA GLN A 101 -3.26 -8.67 -20.08
C GLN A 101 -2.99 -7.99 -18.74
N TYR A 102 -2.84 -8.77 -17.69
CA TYR A 102 -2.35 -8.31 -16.39
C TYR A 102 -0.83 -8.40 -16.37
N GLU A 103 -0.19 -7.36 -15.90
CA GLU A 103 1.24 -7.34 -15.59
C GLU A 103 1.37 -7.56 -14.09
N ASP A 104 2.07 -8.62 -13.67
CA ASP A 104 2.23 -8.93 -12.26
C ASP A 104 3.12 -7.89 -11.57
N PRO A 105 2.73 -7.34 -10.41
CA PRO A 105 3.58 -6.42 -9.67
C PRO A 105 4.72 -7.19 -9.00
N LYS A 106 5.83 -6.50 -8.73
CA LYS A 106 6.83 -7.02 -7.81
C LYS A 106 6.54 -6.53 -6.39
N LEU A 107 6.82 -7.37 -5.40
CA LEU A 107 6.76 -7.00 -3.99
C LEU A 107 8.17 -6.97 -3.40
N VAL A 108 8.54 -5.83 -2.84
CA VAL A 108 9.85 -5.60 -2.23
C VAL A 108 9.73 -5.65 -0.72
N LEU A 109 10.42 -6.61 -0.11
CA LEU A 109 10.64 -6.63 1.34
C LEU A 109 11.84 -5.76 1.67
N PHE A 110 11.68 -4.82 2.59
CA PHE A 110 12.76 -3.94 3.04
C PHE A 110 12.77 -3.77 4.55
N SER A 111 13.79 -3.13 5.11
CA SER A 111 13.86 -2.75 6.53
C SER A 111 14.38 -1.34 6.66
N GLY A 112 13.68 -0.51 7.43
CA GLY A 112 14.04 0.89 7.71
C GLY A 112 13.76 1.82 6.55
N GLY A 113 14.44 1.64 5.43
CA GLY A 113 14.26 2.45 4.23
C GLY A 113 14.76 1.78 2.97
N THR A 114 14.21 2.17 1.81
CA THR A 114 14.59 1.63 0.50
C THR A 114 14.42 2.70 -0.59
N PRO A 115 15.34 2.77 -1.58
CA PRO A 115 15.13 3.61 -2.75
C PRO A 115 14.05 2.99 -3.66
N THR A 116 13.21 3.85 -4.22
CA THR A 116 12.16 3.51 -5.19
C THR A 116 12.17 4.52 -6.33
N ALA A 117 11.48 4.24 -7.44
CA ALA A 117 11.29 5.21 -8.51
C ALA A 117 10.42 6.42 -8.08
N CYS A 118 9.62 6.26 -7.01
CA CYS A 118 8.79 7.32 -6.44
C CYS A 118 9.50 8.13 -5.33
N GLY A 119 10.78 7.86 -5.06
CA GLY A 119 11.54 8.46 -3.97
C GLY A 119 12.00 7.45 -2.93
N THR A 120 12.32 7.91 -1.71
CA THR A 120 12.76 7.02 -0.63
C THR A 120 11.56 6.53 0.18
N GLY A 121 11.29 5.23 0.13
CA GLY A 121 10.34 4.58 1.02
C GLY A 121 10.94 4.40 2.42
N GLN A 122 10.13 4.56 3.46
CA GLN A 122 10.52 4.39 4.86
C GLN A 122 9.48 3.57 5.60
N THR A 123 9.90 2.78 6.60
CA THR A 123 8.99 1.99 7.46
C THR A 123 7.87 2.83 8.06
N ALA A 124 8.16 4.07 8.45
CA ALA A 124 7.17 4.97 9.05
C ALA A 124 6.01 5.37 8.12
N MET A 125 6.15 5.16 6.81
CA MET A 125 5.09 5.40 5.82
C MET A 125 4.09 4.25 5.75
N GLY A 126 4.39 3.10 6.35
CA GLY A 126 3.66 1.86 6.14
C GLY A 126 3.97 1.21 4.79
N PRO A 127 3.26 0.13 4.42
CA PRO A 127 3.28 -0.42 3.07
C PRO A 127 2.79 0.58 2.04
N PHE A 128 3.30 0.51 0.82
CA PHE A 128 2.89 1.40 -0.27
C PHE A 128 3.16 0.80 -1.65
N TYR A 129 2.41 1.26 -2.64
CA TYR A 129 2.65 0.98 -4.05
C TYR A 129 3.33 2.18 -4.74
N CYS A 130 4.33 1.93 -5.58
CA CYS A 130 4.95 2.95 -6.42
C CYS A 130 4.53 2.75 -7.89
N PRO A 131 3.75 3.68 -8.49
CA PRO A 131 3.27 3.53 -9.87
C PRO A 131 4.36 3.70 -10.93
N LEU A 132 5.53 4.26 -10.60
CA LEU A 132 6.61 4.49 -11.55
C LEU A 132 7.48 3.24 -11.78
N ASP A 133 7.52 2.31 -10.85
CA ASP A 133 8.27 1.06 -10.97
C ASP A 133 7.40 -0.20 -10.86
N HIS A 134 6.09 -0.02 -10.68
CA HIS A 134 5.10 -1.10 -10.55
C HIS A 134 5.39 -2.06 -9.40
N LYS A 135 5.91 -1.52 -8.28
CA LYS A 135 6.29 -2.34 -7.12
C LYS A 135 5.47 -1.99 -5.88
N VAL A 136 5.13 -3.02 -5.13
CA VAL A 136 4.61 -2.93 -3.77
C VAL A 136 5.80 -3.01 -2.81
N TYR A 137 5.82 -2.17 -1.80
CA TYR A 137 6.90 -2.09 -0.81
C TYR A 137 6.36 -2.35 0.59
N ILE A 138 6.97 -3.30 1.31
CA ILE A 138 6.54 -3.67 2.67
C ILE A 138 7.75 -3.86 3.56
N ASP A 139 7.77 -3.14 4.70
CA ASP A 139 8.59 -3.52 5.84
C ASP A 139 7.77 -4.44 6.75
N LEU A 140 8.25 -5.66 6.98
CA LEU A 140 7.54 -6.64 7.81
C LEU A 140 7.34 -6.19 9.26
N ALA A 141 8.12 -5.19 9.73
CA ALA A 141 7.89 -4.56 11.03
C ALA A 141 6.50 -3.91 11.13
N PHE A 142 5.90 -3.49 10.01
CA PHE A 142 4.54 -2.95 9.97
C PHE A 142 3.50 -3.95 10.50
N TYR A 143 3.69 -5.24 10.29
CA TYR A 143 2.76 -6.26 10.80
C TYR A 143 2.75 -6.34 12.34
N GLN A 144 3.89 -6.03 12.96
CA GLN A 144 3.95 -5.89 14.42
C GLN A 144 3.22 -4.61 14.88
N GLU A 145 3.32 -3.52 14.12
CA GLU A 145 2.55 -2.30 14.39
C GLU A 145 1.05 -2.55 14.20
N LEU A 146 0.65 -3.25 13.14
CA LEU A 146 -0.74 -3.61 12.88
C LEU A 146 -1.34 -4.38 14.07
N LYS A 147 -0.59 -5.35 14.63
CA LYS A 147 -1.00 -6.12 15.80
C LYS A 147 -0.99 -5.28 17.10
N ASN A 148 0.13 -4.58 17.38
CA ASN A 148 0.38 -4.01 18.71
C ASN A 148 -0.21 -2.60 18.86
N ARG A 149 -0.05 -1.76 17.83
CA ARG A 149 -0.48 -0.36 17.82
C ARG A 149 -1.91 -0.21 17.32
N PHE A 150 -2.21 -0.83 16.19
CA PHE A 150 -3.53 -0.72 15.54
C PHE A 150 -4.54 -1.73 16.05
N ARG A 151 -4.12 -2.69 16.89
CA ARG A 151 -4.98 -3.73 17.50
C ARG A 151 -5.77 -4.53 16.43
N ALA A 152 -5.18 -4.70 15.27
CA ALA A 152 -5.69 -5.48 14.16
C ALA A 152 -4.79 -6.71 13.92
N PRO A 153 -4.79 -7.70 14.84
CA PRO A 153 -4.03 -8.93 14.67
C PRO A 153 -4.70 -9.82 13.63
N GLY A 154 -3.91 -10.73 13.08
CA GLY A 154 -4.39 -11.79 12.22
C GLY A 154 -3.78 -11.76 10.83
N GLU A 155 -3.72 -12.94 10.22
CA GLU A 155 -3.12 -13.11 8.90
C GLU A 155 -3.94 -12.42 7.81
N PHE A 156 -5.27 -12.44 7.93
CA PHE A 156 -6.11 -11.80 6.93
C PHE A 156 -6.07 -10.27 7.01
N ALA A 157 -5.78 -9.68 8.18
CA ALA A 157 -5.49 -8.26 8.29
C ALA A 157 -4.22 -7.88 7.50
N GLN A 158 -3.19 -8.73 7.55
CA GLN A 158 -1.95 -8.55 6.79
C GLN A 158 -2.17 -8.76 5.29
N ALA A 159 -2.94 -9.79 4.92
CA ALA A 159 -3.30 -10.08 3.54
C ALA A 159 -4.13 -8.94 2.91
N TYR A 160 -5.05 -8.34 3.67
CA TYR A 160 -5.82 -7.18 3.24
C TYR A 160 -4.90 -6.00 2.85
N VAL A 161 -3.87 -5.73 3.63
CA VAL A 161 -2.93 -4.64 3.33
C VAL A 161 -2.21 -4.91 2.00
N ILE A 162 -1.69 -6.13 1.78
CA ILE A 162 -1.07 -6.49 0.50
C ILE A 162 -2.05 -6.34 -0.66
N ALA A 163 -3.28 -6.83 -0.49
CA ALA A 163 -4.31 -6.75 -1.52
C ALA A 163 -4.73 -5.31 -1.83
N HIS A 164 -4.70 -4.42 -0.83
CA HIS A 164 -4.93 -2.98 -1.01
C HIS A 164 -3.84 -2.35 -1.88
N GLU A 165 -2.57 -2.61 -1.60
CA GLU A 165 -1.45 -2.10 -2.42
C GLU A 165 -1.48 -2.68 -3.85
N VAL A 166 -1.87 -3.94 -4.02
CA VAL A 166 -2.13 -4.53 -5.34
C VAL A 166 -3.35 -3.88 -6.00
N GLY A 167 -4.34 -3.42 -5.23
CA GLY A 167 -5.45 -2.61 -5.72
C GLY A 167 -4.97 -1.32 -6.40
N HIS A 168 -3.97 -0.63 -5.84
CA HIS A 168 -3.32 0.52 -6.49
C HIS A 168 -2.60 0.14 -7.78
N HIS A 169 -1.98 -1.04 -7.82
CA HIS A 169 -1.38 -1.54 -9.06
C HIS A 169 -2.45 -1.77 -10.15
N VAL A 170 -3.58 -2.38 -9.79
CA VAL A 170 -4.73 -2.55 -10.71
C VAL A 170 -5.23 -1.19 -11.22
N GLN A 171 -5.38 -0.19 -10.36
CA GLN A 171 -5.77 1.17 -10.75
C GLN A 171 -4.78 1.79 -11.73
N ASN A 172 -3.49 1.56 -11.51
CA ASN A 172 -2.44 2.04 -12.41
C ASN A 172 -2.56 1.40 -13.80
N LEU A 173 -2.68 0.07 -13.88
CA LEU A 173 -2.86 -0.66 -15.15
C LEU A 173 -4.15 -0.28 -15.89
N LEU A 174 -5.18 0.13 -15.17
CA LEU A 174 -6.45 0.60 -15.74
C LEU A 174 -6.41 2.09 -16.16
N GLY A 175 -5.31 2.80 -15.86
CA GLY A 175 -5.16 4.23 -16.14
C GLY A 175 -6.01 5.12 -15.22
N ILE A 176 -6.50 4.60 -14.10
CA ILE A 176 -7.29 5.34 -13.11
C ILE A 176 -6.38 6.28 -12.34
N SER A 177 -5.21 5.81 -11.90
CA SER A 177 -4.23 6.62 -11.16
C SER A 177 -3.81 7.86 -11.92
N GLU A 178 -3.52 7.74 -13.22
CA GLU A 178 -3.17 8.87 -14.09
C GLU A 178 -4.33 9.88 -14.20
N LYS A 179 -5.57 9.41 -14.38
CA LYS A 179 -6.75 10.29 -14.44
C LYS A 179 -6.94 11.06 -13.14
N VAL A 180 -6.75 10.40 -11.99
CA VAL A 180 -6.85 11.03 -10.66
C VAL A 180 -5.75 12.07 -10.51
N GLN A 181 -4.50 11.75 -10.82
CA GLN A 181 -3.37 12.68 -10.75
C GLN A 181 -3.61 13.92 -11.62
N ASN A 182 -4.07 13.73 -12.85
CA ASN A 182 -4.42 14.84 -13.75
C ASN A 182 -5.56 15.70 -13.21
N ALA A 183 -6.54 15.11 -12.52
CA ALA A 183 -7.63 15.84 -11.88
C ALA A 183 -7.14 16.60 -10.65
N GLN A 184 -6.24 16.02 -9.84
CA GLN A 184 -5.63 16.67 -8.68
C GLN A 184 -4.83 17.92 -9.08
N GLN A 185 -4.05 17.85 -10.18
CA GLN A 185 -3.30 19.02 -10.70
C GLN A 185 -4.21 20.20 -11.10
N ARG A 186 -5.48 19.91 -11.42
CA ARG A 186 -6.49 20.93 -11.79
C ARG A 186 -7.38 21.33 -10.62
N ALA A 187 -7.18 20.74 -9.44
CA ALA A 187 -7.97 21.04 -8.25
C ALA A 187 -7.75 22.49 -7.82
N ARG A 188 -8.82 23.14 -7.34
CA ARG A 188 -8.80 24.53 -6.92
C ARG A 188 -8.39 24.72 -5.46
N SER A 189 -8.31 23.65 -4.70
CA SER A 189 -7.91 23.62 -3.30
C SER A 189 -7.30 22.26 -2.94
N GLU A 190 -6.50 22.25 -1.89
CA GLU A 190 -5.94 21.03 -1.30
C GLU A 190 -7.04 20.04 -0.89
N GLY A 191 -8.12 20.50 -0.25
CA GLY A 191 -9.24 19.65 0.10
C GLY A 191 -9.93 18.99 -1.10
N GLN A 192 -9.96 19.65 -2.29
CA GLN A 192 -10.44 19.01 -3.52
C GLN A 192 -9.47 17.95 -4.04
N ALA A 193 -8.17 18.21 -3.98
CA ALA A 193 -7.16 17.24 -4.36
C ALA A 193 -7.19 16.02 -3.42
N ASN A 194 -7.28 16.25 -2.11
CA ASN A 194 -7.39 15.21 -1.09
C ASN A 194 -8.65 14.36 -1.26
N ALA A 195 -9.79 14.96 -1.61
CA ALA A 195 -11.02 14.22 -1.89
C ALA A 195 -10.88 13.25 -3.08
N LEU A 196 -10.02 13.55 -4.06
CA LEU A 196 -9.70 12.64 -5.15
C LEU A 196 -8.79 11.50 -4.68
N SER A 197 -7.82 11.77 -3.80
CA SER A 197 -7.02 10.74 -3.14
C SER A 197 -7.91 9.76 -2.39
N VAL A 198 -8.82 10.28 -1.54
CA VAL A 198 -9.76 9.45 -0.78
C VAL A 198 -10.56 8.51 -1.70
N ARG A 199 -11.02 8.96 -2.87
CA ARG A 199 -11.73 8.08 -3.81
C ARG A 199 -10.85 6.97 -4.35
N LEU A 200 -9.59 7.27 -4.65
CA LEU A 200 -8.62 6.29 -5.12
C LEU A 200 -8.37 5.22 -4.06
N GLU A 201 -8.17 5.64 -2.81
CA GLU A 201 -7.95 4.76 -1.66
C GLU A 201 -9.16 3.84 -1.39
N LEU A 202 -10.36 4.41 -1.37
CA LEU A 202 -11.59 3.64 -1.15
C LEU A 202 -11.84 2.63 -2.27
N GLN A 203 -11.46 2.94 -3.49
CA GLN A 203 -11.51 1.99 -4.60
C GLN A 203 -10.49 0.87 -4.39
N ALA A 204 -9.28 1.14 -3.88
CA ALA A 204 -8.30 0.12 -3.56
C ALA A 204 -8.81 -0.82 -2.44
N ASP A 205 -9.50 -0.29 -1.42
CA ASP A 205 -10.19 -1.11 -0.40
C ASP A 205 -11.24 -2.03 -1.03
N CYS A 206 -12.03 -1.52 -1.95
CA CYS A 206 -13.04 -2.32 -2.67
C CYS A 206 -12.37 -3.41 -3.53
N LEU A 207 -11.31 -3.09 -4.25
CA LEU A 207 -10.55 -4.07 -5.05
C LEU A 207 -9.93 -5.15 -4.17
N ALA A 208 -9.44 -4.81 -2.97
CA ALA A 208 -9.00 -5.80 -1.99
C ALA A 208 -10.15 -6.74 -1.56
N GLY A 209 -11.35 -6.20 -1.40
CA GLY A 209 -12.56 -7.01 -1.15
C GLY A 209 -12.91 -7.92 -2.33
N VAL A 210 -12.81 -7.43 -3.56
CA VAL A 210 -13.02 -8.24 -4.78
C VAL A 210 -12.02 -9.39 -4.85
N TRP A 211 -10.73 -9.13 -4.58
CA TRP A 211 -9.75 -10.21 -4.50
C TRP A 211 -10.16 -11.27 -3.48
N ALA A 212 -10.55 -10.86 -2.27
CA ALA A 212 -10.93 -11.77 -1.21
C ALA A 212 -12.13 -12.67 -1.61
N ALA A 213 -13.16 -12.08 -2.24
CA ALA A 213 -14.32 -12.81 -2.73
C ALA A 213 -13.95 -13.83 -3.81
N GLN A 214 -13.25 -13.39 -4.85
CA GLN A 214 -12.86 -14.21 -5.99
C GLN A 214 -11.88 -15.33 -5.60
N ALA A 215 -10.89 -15.01 -4.74
CA ALA A 215 -9.98 -16.02 -4.23
C ALA A 215 -10.69 -17.04 -3.34
N ASN A 216 -11.67 -16.60 -2.54
CA ASN A 216 -12.48 -17.53 -1.72
C ASN A 216 -13.41 -18.39 -2.56
N GLU A 217 -14.05 -17.85 -3.58
CA GLU A 217 -14.89 -18.62 -4.51
C GLU A 217 -14.08 -19.73 -5.20
N ALA A 218 -12.88 -19.39 -5.66
CA ALA A 218 -12.06 -20.33 -6.42
C ALA A 218 -11.27 -21.32 -5.55
N ARG A 219 -10.84 -20.92 -4.33
CA ARG A 219 -9.81 -21.64 -3.56
C ARG A 219 -10.13 -21.79 -2.07
N HIS A 220 -11.27 -21.26 -1.59
CA HIS A 220 -11.73 -21.35 -0.21
C HIS A 220 -10.70 -20.88 0.83
N ILE A 221 -10.11 -19.69 0.58
CA ILE A 221 -9.04 -19.14 1.41
C ILE A 221 -9.54 -18.54 2.74
N LEU A 222 -10.83 -18.19 2.84
CA LEU A 222 -11.39 -17.54 4.02
C LEU A 222 -11.85 -18.54 5.08
N GLU A 223 -11.59 -18.19 6.32
CA GLU A 223 -12.05 -18.85 7.51
C GLU A 223 -12.93 -17.93 8.36
N ALA A 224 -13.62 -18.50 9.35
CA ALA A 224 -14.43 -17.70 10.27
C ALA A 224 -13.59 -16.65 10.99
N GLY A 225 -14.02 -15.38 10.97
CA GLY A 225 -13.32 -14.26 11.61
C GLY A 225 -12.33 -13.52 10.70
N ASP A 226 -12.00 -14.03 9.52
CA ASP A 226 -11.04 -13.38 8.62
C ASP A 226 -11.55 -12.02 8.12
N VAL A 227 -12.80 -11.97 7.69
CA VAL A 227 -13.40 -10.71 7.21
C VAL A 227 -13.37 -9.65 8.31
N GLU A 228 -13.67 -10.02 9.55
CA GLU A 228 -13.60 -9.14 10.72
C GLU A 228 -12.18 -8.63 10.98
N GLN A 229 -11.14 -9.43 10.73
CA GLN A 229 -9.74 -8.99 10.82
C GLN A 229 -9.44 -7.89 9.80
N ALA A 230 -9.84 -8.05 8.54
CA ALA A 230 -9.67 -7.02 7.51
C ALA A 230 -10.45 -5.74 7.85
N LEU A 231 -11.70 -5.87 8.30
CA LEU A 231 -12.53 -4.73 8.71
C LEU A 231 -11.91 -3.97 9.89
N THR A 232 -11.32 -4.71 10.83
CA THR A 232 -10.60 -4.12 11.97
C THR A 232 -9.36 -3.37 11.48
N ALA A 233 -8.59 -3.93 10.55
CA ALA A 233 -7.44 -3.26 9.96
C ALA A 233 -7.86 -2.00 9.21
N ALA A 234 -8.83 -2.08 8.31
CA ALA A 234 -9.36 -0.95 7.55
C ALA A 234 -9.86 0.19 8.47
N SER A 235 -10.54 -0.17 9.56
CA SER A 235 -11.00 0.80 10.56
C SER A 235 -9.84 1.46 11.33
N ALA A 236 -8.82 0.69 11.68
CA ALA A 236 -7.71 1.16 12.50
C ALA A 236 -6.80 2.16 11.77
N ILE A 237 -6.73 2.06 10.44
CA ILE A 237 -5.89 2.92 9.58
C ILE A 237 -6.67 4.00 8.83
N GLY A 238 -7.92 4.27 9.18
CA GLY A 238 -8.68 5.41 8.67
C GLY A 238 -8.15 6.74 9.21
N ASP A 239 -8.20 7.79 8.37
CA ASP A 239 -7.65 9.12 8.69
C ASP A 239 -8.25 9.73 9.96
N ASP A 240 -9.54 9.53 10.19
CA ASP A 240 -10.24 10.00 11.40
C ASP A 240 -9.68 9.35 12.66
N THR A 241 -9.42 8.05 12.64
CA THR A 241 -8.81 7.30 13.74
C THR A 241 -7.36 7.73 13.95
N LEU A 242 -6.56 7.80 12.90
CA LEU A 242 -5.14 8.18 12.97
C LEU A 242 -4.97 9.63 13.45
N GLN A 243 -5.75 10.57 12.93
CA GLN A 243 -5.68 11.98 13.34
C GLN A 243 -6.15 12.17 14.79
N LYS A 244 -7.20 11.47 15.22
CA LYS A 244 -7.66 11.51 16.61
C LYS A 244 -6.59 10.98 17.57
N GLN A 245 -5.91 9.88 17.20
CA GLN A 245 -4.81 9.33 18.01
C GLN A 245 -3.60 10.28 18.07
N ALA A 246 -3.22 10.88 16.92
CA ALA A 246 -2.03 11.71 16.85
C ALA A 246 -2.21 13.14 17.38
N ARG A 247 -3.39 13.74 17.15
CA ARG A 247 -3.63 15.19 17.38
C ARG A 247 -4.84 15.49 18.27
N GLY A 248 -5.59 14.49 18.71
CA GLY A 248 -6.80 14.64 19.51
C GLY A 248 -8.00 15.28 18.78
N ARG A 249 -7.84 15.67 17.52
CA ARG A 249 -8.89 16.28 16.67
C ARG A 249 -8.83 15.74 15.26
N VAL A 250 -9.98 15.84 14.57
CA VAL A 250 -10.17 15.39 13.19
C VAL A 250 -10.30 16.61 12.28
N VAL A 251 -9.64 16.59 11.13
CA VAL A 251 -9.69 17.64 10.08
C VAL A 251 -10.03 16.95 8.75
N PRO A 252 -11.33 16.89 8.35
CA PRO A 252 -11.77 16.15 7.18
C PRO A 252 -11.13 16.58 5.86
N ASP A 253 -10.86 17.87 5.66
CA ASP A 253 -10.21 18.38 4.44
C ASP A 253 -8.75 17.93 4.28
N ALA A 254 -8.13 17.41 5.35
CA ALA A 254 -6.79 16.84 5.33
C ALA A 254 -6.79 15.30 5.22
N PHE A 255 -7.93 14.69 4.92
CA PHE A 255 -8.00 13.24 4.69
C PHE A 255 -7.46 12.91 3.30
N THR A 256 -6.61 11.92 3.24
CA THR A 256 -6.05 11.37 2.01
C THR A 256 -6.47 9.92 1.77
N HIS A 257 -6.82 9.19 2.83
CA HIS A 257 -7.22 7.77 2.78
C HIS A 257 -8.71 7.54 3.08
N GLY A 258 -9.39 8.52 3.65
CA GLY A 258 -10.80 8.42 4.04
C GLY A 258 -11.02 7.99 5.48
N THR A 259 -12.29 8.03 5.91
CA THR A 259 -12.67 7.63 7.27
C THR A 259 -12.66 6.11 7.44
N SER A 260 -12.50 5.67 8.68
CA SER A 260 -12.64 4.25 9.06
C SER A 260 -13.95 3.63 8.54
N GLU A 261 -15.07 4.35 8.65
CA GLU A 261 -16.37 3.89 8.16
C GLU A 261 -16.40 3.74 6.64
N GLN A 262 -15.82 4.70 5.91
CA GLN A 262 -15.74 4.64 4.45
C GLN A 262 -14.91 3.44 3.99
N ARG A 263 -13.72 3.24 4.57
CA ARG A 263 -12.83 2.13 4.23
C ARG A 263 -13.50 0.77 4.46
N VAL A 264 -14.10 0.58 5.64
CA VAL A 264 -14.88 -0.63 5.97
C VAL A 264 -16.01 -0.87 4.97
N ARG A 265 -16.77 0.18 4.63
CA ARG A 265 -17.89 0.08 3.68
C ARG A 265 -17.43 -0.34 2.29
N TRP A 266 -16.33 0.24 1.79
CA TRP A 266 -15.84 -0.06 0.46
C TRP A 266 -15.22 -1.46 0.37
N PHE A 267 -14.48 -1.91 1.38
CA PHE A 267 -14.02 -3.29 1.45
C PHE A 267 -15.19 -4.29 1.47
N LYS A 268 -16.23 -4.03 2.30
CA LYS A 268 -17.44 -4.85 2.32
C LYS A 268 -18.12 -4.92 0.97
N ARG A 269 -18.25 -3.79 0.28
CA ARG A 269 -18.82 -3.75 -1.07
C ARG A 269 -18.07 -4.66 -2.04
N GLY A 270 -16.74 -4.64 -2.01
CA GLY A 270 -15.91 -5.50 -2.83
C GLY A 270 -16.11 -6.99 -2.53
N ILE A 271 -16.08 -7.36 -1.24
CA ILE A 271 -16.20 -8.77 -0.84
C ILE A 271 -17.62 -9.33 -1.03
N GLU A 272 -18.66 -8.51 -0.87
CA GLU A 272 -20.05 -8.90 -1.07
C GLU A 272 -20.41 -9.09 -2.55
N THR A 273 -19.83 -8.27 -3.43
CA THR A 273 -20.16 -8.32 -4.86
C THR A 273 -19.24 -9.20 -5.67
N GLY A 274 -17.95 -9.30 -5.27
CA GLY A 274 -16.90 -9.96 -6.07
C GLY A 274 -16.70 -9.34 -7.45
N ASP A 275 -17.28 -8.16 -7.73
CA ASP A 275 -17.28 -7.52 -9.05
C ASP A 275 -16.57 -6.17 -8.99
N MET A 276 -15.43 -6.06 -9.69
CA MET A 276 -14.64 -4.84 -9.75
C MET A 276 -15.40 -3.64 -10.35
N ARG A 277 -16.46 -3.87 -11.15
CA ARG A 277 -17.33 -2.80 -11.69
C ARG A 277 -18.15 -2.11 -10.60
N SER A 278 -18.27 -2.75 -9.45
CA SER A 278 -18.91 -2.18 -8.26
C SER A 278 -18.00 -1.21 -7.50
N CYS A 279 -16.71 -1.22 -7.80
CA CYS A 279 -15.72 -0.34 -7.21
C CYS A 279 -15.59 0.96 -8.00
#